data_79305dd12623be641ec2b43273d4414d
#
_entry.id   79305dd12623be641ec2b43273d4414d
#
_cell.length_a   1.000
_cell.length_b   1.000
_cell.length_c   1.000
_cell.angle_alpha   90.00
_cell.angle_beta   90.00
_cell.angle_gamma   90.00
#
_symmetry.space_group_name_H-M   'P 1'
#
loop_
_entity.id
_entity.type
_entity.pdbx_description
1 polymer ?
#
loop_
_entity_poly.entity_id
_entity_poly.type
_entity_poly.pdbx_seq_one_letter_code
_entity_poly.pdbx_strand_id
1 'polypeptide(L)'
;MAGDEMKNKTLEEIGSRLASARKDKGYTQEQLANLSGLSTKMISAAENGHKAMRPENIIKLCECLSISTDRLLCGESVMLDSLAEHDELKQLTPKQRDALSKIIDDSLSAFK
;
A
#
# COMPACT_ATOMS: atom_id res chain seq x y z
N MET A 1 -15.91 14.05 -17.99
CA MET A 1 -15.87 15.01 -16.90
C MET A 1 -14.61 14.82 -16.09
N ALA A 2 -13.97 15.92 -15.73
CA ALA A 2 -12.65 15.87 -15.06
C ALA A 2 -12.65 15.09 -13.74
N GLY A 3 -13.72 15.13 -12.96
CA GLY A 3 -13.82 14.40 -11.71
C GLY A 3 -13.83 12.89 -11.86
N ASP A 4 -14.45 12.36 -12.91
CA ASP A 4 -14.50 10.93 -13.18
C ASP A 4 -13.14 10.42 -13.69
N GLU A 5 -12.46 11.20 -14.51
CA GLU A 5 -11.11 10.88 -14.97
C GLU A 5 -10.13 10.79 -13.80
N MET A 6 -10.21 11.71 -12.83
CA MET A 6 -9.38 11.68 -11.63
C MET A 6 -9.66 10.45 -10.77
N LYS A 7 -10.94 10.08 -10.61
CA LYS A 7 -11.33 8.87 -9.88
C LYS A 7 -10.76 7.62 -10.53
N ASN A 8 -10.91 7.48 -11.84
CA ASN A 8 -10.42 6.32 -12.58
C ASN A 8 -8.91 6.20 -12.47
N LYS A 9 -8.19 7.31 -12.60
CA LYS A 9 -6.74 7.32 -12.47
C LYS A 9 -6.30 6.91 -11.07
N THR A 10 -6.96 7.40 -10.05
CA THR A 10 -6.68 7.03 -8.66
C THR A 10 -6.91 5.55 -8.43
N LEU A 11 -8.00 4.99 -8.93
CA LEU A 11 -8.31 3.57 -8.82
C LEU A 11 -7.29 2.72 -9.56
N GLU A 12 -6.83 3.14 -10.72
CA GLU A 12 -5.78 2.45 -11.47
C GLU A 12 -4.46 2.42 -10.71
N GLU A 13 -4.10 3.53 -10.08
CA GLU A 13 -2.88 3.61 -9.27
C GLU A 13 -2.95 2.70 -8.04
N ILE A 14 -4.07 2.71 -7.34
CA ILE A 14 -4.30 1.81 -6.20
C ILE A 14 -4.26 0.35 -6.67
N GLY A 15 -4.93 0.05 -7.77
CA GLY A 15 -4.96 -1.30 -8.33
C GLY A 15 -3.57 -1.79 -8.74
N SER A 16 -2.77 -0.92 -9.33
CA SER A 16 -1.38 -1.22 -9.70
C SER A 16 -0.53 -1.55 -8.47
N ARG A 17 -0.69 -0.77 -7.40
CA ARG A 17 0.03 -1.02 -6.14
C ARG A 17 -0.42 -2.34 -5.51
N LEU A 18 -1.72 -2.66 -5.59
CA LEU A 18 -2.26 -3.92 -5.10
C LEU A 18 -1.63 -5.11 -5.87
N ALA A 19 -1.60 -5.02 -7.19
CA ALA A 19 -1.02 -6.07 -8.02
C ALA A 19 0.48 -6.25 -7.73
N SER A 20 1.22 -5.16 -7.58
CA SER A 20 2.64 -5.19 -7.23
C SER A 20 2.87 -5.87 -5.89
N ALA A 21 2.11 -5.49 -4.87
CA ALA A 21 2.24 -6.07 -3.53
C ALA A 21 1.92 -7.56 -3.54
N ARG A 22 0.90 -7.97 -4.30
CA ARG A 22 0.55 -9.36 -4.47
C ARG A 22 1.68 -10.15 -5.11
N LYS A 23 2.25 -9.63 -6.18
CA LYS A 23 3.35 -10.28 -6.90
C LYS A 23 4.62 -10.35 -6.04
N ASP A 24 4.88 -9.32 -5.26
CA ASP A 24 6.02 -9.32 -4.32
C ASP A 24 5.91 -10.44 -3.28
N LYS A 25 4.70 -10.81 -2.90
CA LYS A 25 4.45 -11.95 -1.99
C LYS A 25 4.43 -13.29 -2.74
N GLY A 26 4.49 -13.28 -4.06
CA GLY A 26 4.43 -14.50 -4.85
C GLY A 26 3.03 -15.11 -4.95
N TYR A 27 1.99 -14.34 -4.72
CA TYR A 27 0.62 -14.82 -4.78
C TYR A 27 0.01 -14.61 -6.16
N THR A 28 -0.79 -15.59 -6.60
CA THR A 28 -1.71 -15.38 -7.71
C THR A 28 -2.94 -14.63 -7.22
N GLN A 29 -3.76 -14.11 -8.12
CA GLN A 29 -5.04 -13.49 -7.75
C GLN A 29 -5.93 -14.49 -7.00
N GLU A 30 -5.94 -15.74 -7.43
CA GLU A 30 -6.71 -16.80 -6.79
C GLU A 30 -6.22 -17.06 -5.35
N GLN A 31 -4.92 -17.14 -5.15
CA GLN A 31 -4.35 -17.33 -3.82
C GLN A 31 -4.69 -16.18 -2.88
N LEU A 32 -4.58 -14.94 -3.37
CA LEU A 32 -4.94 -13.78 -2.57
C LEU A 32 -6.43 -13.77 -2.26
N ALA A 33 -7.28 -14.16 -3.21
CA ALA A 33 -8.72 -14.29 -2.99
C ALA A 33 -9.00 -15.27 -1.86
N ASN A 34 -8.38 -16.43 -1.88
CA ASN A 34 -8.55 -17.45 -0.84
C ASN A 34 -8.09 -16.96 0.53
N LEU A 35 -6.95 -16.27 0.59
CA LEU A 35 -6.40 -15.76 1.86
C LEU A 35 -7.25 -14.63 2.45
N SER A 36 -7.80 -13.78 1.61
CA SER A 36 -8.57 -12.61 2.05
C SER A 36 -10.05 -12.89 2.25
N GLY A 37 -10.55 -14.01 1.73
CA GLY A 37 -11.98 -14.30 1.73
C GLY A 37 -12.76 -13.52 0.68
N LEU A 38 -12.06 -12.88 -0.26
CA LEU A 38 -12.67 -12.16 -1.37
C LEU A 38 -12.71 -13.04 -2.62
N SER A 39 -13.48 -12.63 -3.63
CA SER A 39 -13.50 -13.36 -4.89
C SER A 39 -12.35 -12.93 -5.80
N THR A 40 -11.90 -13.84 -6.65
CA THR A 40 -10.89 -13.54 -7.67
C THR A 40 -11.36 -12.40 -8.59
N LYS A 41 -12.65 -12.39 -8.89
CA LYS A 41 -13.27 -11.34 -9.70
C LYS A 41 -13.14 -9.95 -9.05
N MET A 42 -13.35 -9.86 -7.74
CA MET A 42 -13.18 -8.62 -6.99
C MET A 42 -11.74 -8.14 -7.02
N ILE A 43 -10.79 -9.05 -6.82
CA ILE A 43 -9.37 -8.73 -6.83
C ILE A 43 -8.95 -8.27 -8.23
N SER A 44 -9.37 -8.97 -9.27
CA SER A 44 -9.09 -8.58 -10.65
C SER A 44 -9.64 -7.20 -10.98
N ALA A 45 -10.89 -6.92 -10.61
CA ALA A 45 -11.51 -5.61 -10.84
C ALA A 45 -10.78 -4.51 -10.10
N ALA A 46 -10.34 -4.75 -8.85
CA ALA A 46 -9.59 -3.80 -8.06
C ALA A 46 -8.20 -3.53 -8.65
N GLU A 47 -7.48 -4.58 -9.06
CA GLU A 47 -6.14 -4.44 -9.66
C GLU A 47 -6.19 -3.68 -10.99
N ASN A 48 -7.28 -3.82 -11.73
CA ASN A 48 -7.46 -3.14 -13.01
C ASN A 48 -8.09 -1.74 -12.88
N GLY A 49 -8.39 -1.31 -11.66
CA GLY A 49 -8.97 0.01 -11.42
C GLY A 49 -10.41 0.16 -11.87
N HIS A 50 -11.13 -0.95 -12.05
CA HIS A 50 -12.52 -0.93 -12.52
C HIS A 50 -13.52 -0.61 -11.41
N LYS A 51 -13.17 -0.96 -10.16
CA LYS A 51 -14.05 -0.73 -9.02
C LYS A 51 -13.25 -0.31 -7.80
N ALA A 52 -13.82 0.61 -7.03
CA ALA A 52 -13.29 0.94 -5.71
C ALA A 52 -13.61 -0.20 -4.74
N MET A 53 -12.69 -0.45 -3.83
CA MET A 53 -12.90 -1.43 -2.76
C MET A 53 -13.49 -0.76 -1.53
N ARG A 54 -14.31 -1.50 -0.80
CA ARG A 54 -14.80 -1.05 0.50
C ARG A 54 -13.65 -1.02 1.50
N PRO A 55 -13.70 -0.12 2.49
CA PRO A 55 -12.61 -0.02 3.49
C PRO A 55 -12.29 -1.34 4.18
N GLU A 56 -13.30 -2.13 4.55
CA GLU A 56 -13.08 -3.43 5.19
C GLU A 56 -12.31 -4.41 4.31
N ASN A 57 -12.52 -4.35 3.01
CA ASN A 57 -11.79 -5.19 2.05
C ASN A 57 -10.35 -4.73 1.87
N ILE A 58 -10.14 -3.42 1.88
CA ILE A 58 -8.79 -2.82 1.83
C ILE A 58 -7.98 -3.29 3.04
N ILE A 59 -8.57 -3.27 4.22
CA ILE A 59 -7.92 -3.71 5.45
C ILE A 59 -7.53 -5.19 5.35
N LYS A 60 -8.44 -6.04 4.89
CA LYS A 60 -8.18 -7.48 4.72
C LYS A 60 -7.02 -7.74 3.76
N LEU A 61 -7.00 -7.05 2.63
CA LEU A 61 -5.94 -7.20 1.64
C LEU A 61 -4.59 -6.72 2.18
N CYS A 62 -4.58 -5.59 2.88
CA CYS A 62 -3.35 -5.07 3.49
C CYS A 62 -2.80 -6.03 4.55
N GLU A 63 -3.66 -6.65 5.34
CA GLU A 63 -3.25 -7.68 6.31
C GLU A 63 -2.64 -8.89 5.61
N CYS A 64 -3.28 -9.38 4.56
CA CYS A 64 -2.79 -10.53 3.79
C CYS A 64 -1.45 -10.25 3.13
N LEU A 65 -1.25 -9.02 2.67
CA LEU A 65 -0.04 -8.62 1.95
C LEU A 65 1.03 -8.01 2.84
N SER A 66 0.73 -7.83 4.12
CA SER A 66 1.64 -7.21 5.10
C SER A 66 2.11 -5.83 4.67
N ILE A 67 1.20 -5.03 4.12
CA ILE A 67 1.45 -3.64 3.75
C ILE A 67 0.49 -2.73 4.52
N SER A 68 0.87 -1.46 4.68
CA SER A 68 -0.01 -0.48 5.30
C SER A 68 -1.09 -0.01 4.31
N THR A 69 -2.21 0.46 4.86
CA THR A 69 -3.26 1.07 4.04
C THR A 69 -2.74 2.34 3.36
N ASP A 70 -1.89 3.10 4.02
CA ASP A 70 -1.27 4.29 3.44
C ASP A 70 -0.44 3.95 2.21
N ARG A 71 0.34 2.89 2.28
CA ARG A 71 1.15 2.44 1.15
C ARG A 71 0.28 2.01 -0.02
N LEU A 72 -0.80 1.31 0.24
CA LEU A 72 -1.71 0.87 -0.81
C LEU A 72 -2.46 2.04 -1.43
N LEU A 73 -3.00 2.94 -0.61
CA LEU A 73 -3.88 4.02 -1.06
C LEU A 73 -3.13 5.24 -1.57
N CYS A 74 -2.00 5.57 -0.97
CA CYS A 74 -1.26 6.79 -1.26
C CYS A 74 0.09 6.55 -1.94
N GLY A 75 0.56 5.30 -1.97
CA GLY A 75 1.86 4.94 -2.51
C GLY A 75 2.92 4.85 -1.42
N GLU A 76 4.13 5.34 -1.68
CA GLU A 76 5.20 5.27 -0.71
C GLU A 76 4.86 6.03 0.56
N SER A 77 5.54 5.66 1.65
CA SER A 77 5.32 6.24 2.97
C SER A 77 5.42 7.76 2.92
N VAL A 78 4.27 8.44 2.87
CA VAL A 78 4.17 9.90 2.88
C VAL A 78 4.88 10.48 4.09
N MET A 79 4.85 9.77 5.23
CA MET A 79 5.55 10.20 6.44
C MET A 79 7.07 10.23 6.27
N LEU A 80 7.65 9.20 5.63
CA LEU A 80 9.09 9.17 5.38
C LEU A 80 9.53 10.27 4.41
N ASP A 81 8.75 10.52 3.37
CA ASP A 81 9.03 11.59 2.42
C ASP A 81 8.95 12.96 3.10
N SER A 82 7.91 13.18 3.91
CA SER A 82 7.76 14.42 4.68
C SER A 82 8.92 14.62 5.66
N LEU A 83 9.32 13.57 6.35
CA LEU A 83 10.46 13.61 7.28
C LEU A 83 11.77 13.89 6.53
N ALA A 84 11.95 13.30 5.35
CA ALA A 84 13.15 13.52 4.54
C ALA A 84 13.28 14.95 4.02
N GLU A 85 12.19 15.69 3.93
CA GLU A 85 12.18 17.08 3.50
C GLU A 85 12.55 18.05 4.61
N HIS A 86 12.52 17.63 5.87
CA HIS A 86 12.93 18.48 7.00
C HIS A 86 14.45 18.62 7.05
N ASP A 87 14.93 19.86 7.19
CA ASP A 87 16.35 20.16 7.23
C ASP A 87 17.08 19.40 8.34
N GLU A 88 16.43 19.21 9.47
CA GLU A 88 16.98 18.45 10.60
C GLU A 88 17.33 17.00 10.21
N LEU A 89 16.47 16.40 9.40
CA LEU A 89 16.70 15.02 8.93
C LEU A 89 17.74 14.95 7.83
N LYS A 90 17.87 16.00 7.02
CA LYS A 90 18.90 16.08 6.00
C LYS A 90 20.31 16.14 6.61
N GLN A 91 20.42 16.57 7.85
CA GLN A 91 21.69 16.63 8.57
C GLN A 91 22.06 15.33 9.26
N LEU A 92 21.17 14.33 9.25
CA LEU A 92 21.46 13.03 9.83
C LEU A 92 22.48 12.27 8.99
N THR A 93 23.38 11.58 9.68
CA THR A 93 24.28 10.65 9.01
C THR A 93 23.50 9.47 8.44
N PRO A 94 24.01 8.79 7.41
CA PRO A 94 23.34 7.59 6.90
C PRO A 94 23.03 6.56 7.99
N LYS A 95 23.91 6.40 8.95
CA LYS A 95 23.73 5.48 10.08
C LYS A 95 22.55 5.90 10.95
N GLN A 96 22.40 7.21 11.21
CA GLN A 96 21.29 7.75 11.98
C GLN A 96 19.97 7.59 11.24
N ARG A 97 19.98 7.79 9.91
CA ARG A 97 18.78 7.58 9.08
C ARG A 97 18.35 6.12 9.10
N ASP A 98 19.29 5.19 9.02
CA ASP A 98 19.00 3.77 9.07
C ASP A 98 18.38 3.38 10.42
N ALA A 99 18.94 3.91 11.52
CA ALA A 99 18.39 3.66 12.85
C ALA A 99 16.97 4.19 12.99
N LEU A 100 16.69 5.38 12.45
CA LEU A 100 15.35 5.98 12.48
C LEU A 100 14.36 5.17 11.65
N SER A 101 14.73 4.76 10.44
CA SER A 101 13.93 3.88 9.60
C SER A 101 13.58 2.58 10.29
N LYS A 102 14.56 1.99 10.96
CA LYS A 102 14.36 0.72 11.68
C LYS A 102 13.37 0.88 12.83
N ILE A 103 13.45 1.98 13.57
CA ILE A 103 12.51 2.28 14.65
C ILE A 103 11.08 2.42 14.10
N ILE A 104 10.90 3.09 12.99
CA ILE A 104 9.61 3.25 12.34
C ILE A 104 9.07 1.89 11.88
N ASP A 105 9.91 1.07 11.24
CA ASP A 105 9.53 -0.26 10.80
C ASP A 105 9.13 -1.16 11.98
N ASP A 106 9.89 -1.14 13.06
CA ASP A 106 9.59 -1.90 14.27
C ASP A 106 8.26 -1.45 14.89
N SER A 107 7.99 -0.15 14.90
CA SER A 107 6.73 0.40 15.39
C SER A 107 5.55 -0.08 14.56
N LEU A 108 5.67 -0.08 13.24
CA LEU A 108 4.65 -0.60 12.35
C LEU A 108 4.41 -2.09 12.55
N SER A 109 5.48 -2.86 12.78
CA SER A 109 5.38 -4.29 13.04
C SER A 109 4.67 -4.60 14.35
N ALA A 110 4.78 -3.72 15.35
CA ALA A 110 4.14 -3.91 16.65
C ALA A 110 2.61 -3.78 16.59
N PHE A 111 2.06 -3.17 15.53
CA PHE A 111 0.62 -3.00 15.35
C PHE A 111 -0.05 -4.14 14.56
N LYS A 112 0.69 -5.14 14.19
CA LYS A 112 0.14 -6.30 13.46
C LYS A 112 -0.30 -7.40 14.40
#